data_9e7e8379bcb91604636fa807532bb32a
#
_entry.id   9e7e8379bcb91604636fa807532bb32a
#
_cell.length_a   1.000
_cell.length_b   1.000
_cell.length_c   1.000
_cell.angle_alpha   90.00
_cell.angle_beta   90.00
_cell.angle_gamma   90.00
#
_symmetry.space_group_name_H-M   'P 1'
#
loop_
_entity.id
_entity.type
_entity.pdbx_description
1 polymer ?
#
loop_
_entity_poly.entity_id
_entity_poly.type
_entity_poly.pdbx_seq_one_letter_code
_entity_poly.pdbx_strand_id
1 'polypeptide(L)'
;VGAIAAIIYDNVDGALINMSTDNKIPCVFISKADGEYLCGQPDKKLSVSEDYVDTFKDNYSGKMSDFSSWGVTSDLKLKPEITAPGGDIYSTLPNGLYGNMSGTSMASPHMSGAAAVMQQYISENRDGINMTAEQRTNLFNALMMSTAVPVQDENGIPYSPRKQGAGLVQ
;
A
#
# COMPACT_ATOMS: atom_id res chain seq x y z
N VAL A 1 -29.66 -16.28 2.80
CA VAL A 1 -28.90 -17.39 2.28
C VAL A 1 -28.34 -18.29 3.40
N GLY A 2 -28.34 -17.86 4.68
CA GLY A 2 -28.06 -18.70 5.84
C GLY A 2 -26.61 -19.13 6.05
N ALA A 3 -25.63 -18.49 5.40
CA ALA A 3 -24.22 -18.73 5.67
C ALA A 3 -23.85 -18.26 7.07
N ILE A 4 -23.15 -19.11 7.83
CA ILE A 4 -22.69 -18.81 9.20
C ILE A 4 -21.23 -18.37 9.26
N ALA A 5 -20.46 -18.60 8.20
CA ALA A 5 -19.09 -18.14 7.98
C ALA A 5 -18.78 -18.13 6.49
N ALA A 6 -17.74 -17.44 6.09
CA ALA A 6 -17.24 -17.44 4.72
C ALA A 6 -15.72 -17.64 4.69
N ILE A 7 -15.26 -18.43 3.71
CA ILE A 7 -13.84 -18.54 3.37
C ILE A 7 -13.71 -17.97 1.96
N ILE A 8 -12.86 -16.98 1.83
CA ILE A 8 -12.60 -16.28 0.58
C ILE A 8 -11.16 -16.58 0.20
N TYR A 9 -10.94 -17.01 -1.02
CA TYR A 9 -9.58 -17.25 -1.50
C TYR A 9 -9.24 -16.37 -2.69
N ASP A 10 -7.96 -16.07 -2.82
CA ASP A 10 -7.48 -15.22 -3.90
C ASP A 10 -7.60 -15.93 -5.25
N ASN A 11 -7.86 -15.18 -6.30
CA ASN A 11 -7.94 -15.70 -7.67
C ASN A 11 -6.59 -15.64 -8.41
N VAL A 12 -5.58 -15.00 -7.79
CA VAL A 12 -4.20 -14.89 -8.31
C VAL A 12 -3.21 -15.39 -7.26
N ASP A 13 -2.04 -15.82 -7.71
CA ASP A 13 -0.94 -16.14 -6.80
C ASP A 13 -0.29 -14.85 -6.31
N GLY A 14 -0.07 -14.73 -5.01
CA GLY A 14 0.50 -13.52 -4.41
C GLY A 14 0.38 -13.49 -2.88
N ALA A 15 0.65 -12.33 -2.31
CA ALA A 15 0.44 -12.08 -0.89
C ALA A 15 -1.07 -11.99 -0.59
N LEU A 16 -1.46 -12.53 0.57
CA LEU A 16 -2.84 -12.43 1.03
C LEU A 16 -3.25 -10.96 1.19
N ILE A 17 -4.34 -10.58 0.55
CA ILE A 17 -4.92 -9.25 0.68
C ILE A 17 -6.12 -9.34 1.62
N ASN A 18 -6.03 -8.67 2.76
CA ASN A 18 -7.17 -8.54 3.66
C ASN A 18 -8.22 -7.61 3.04
N MET A 19 -9.42 -8.13 2.83
CA MET A 19 -10.55 -7.35 2.39
C MET A 19 -11.42 -6.95 3.59
N SER A 20 -11.93 -5.74 3.57
CA SER A 20 -12.90 -5.30 4.58
C SER A 20 -14.22 -6.04 4.40
N THR A 21 -14.74 -6.58 5.49
CA THR A 21 -16.06 -7.23 5.54
C THR A 21 -16.99 -6.45 6.47
N ASP A 22 -18.29 -6.66 6.36
CA ASP A 22 -19.28 -6.01 7.23
C ASP A 22 -19.41 -6.66 8.61
N ASN A 23 -18.55 -7.62 8.92
CA ASN A 23 -18.45 -8.35 10.20
C ASN A 23 -19.74 -9.04 10.67
N LYS A 24 -20.72 -9.25 9.78
CA LYS A 24 -21.96 -9.96 10.14
C LYS A 24 -21.76 -11.45 10.31
N ILE A 25 -20.80 -12.01 9.60
CA ILE A 25 -20.37 -13.41 9.72
C ILE A 25 -18.85 -13.46 9.77
N PRO A 26 -18.22 -14.43 10.45
CA PRO A 26 -16.78 -14.63 10.39
C PRO A 26 -16.31 -14.87 8.95
N CYS A 27 -15.28 -14.14 8.53
CA CYS A 27 -14.67 -14.30 7.21
C CYS A 27 -13.18 -14.58 7.36
N VAL A 28 -12.69 -15.55 6.63
CA VAL A 28 -11.26 -15.91 6.56
C VAL A 28 -10.78 -15.79 5.13
N PHE A 29 -9.63 -15.17 4.94
CA PHE A 29 -8.97 -15.05 3.64
C PHE A 29 -7.82 -16.04 3.58
N ILE A 30 -7.71 -16.79 2.48
CA ILE A 30 -6.68 -17.80 2.27
C ILE A 30 -6.06 -17.64 0.88
N SER A 31 -4.89 -18.25 0.69
CA SER A 31 -4.21 -18.22 -0.61
C SER A 31 -5.04 -18.92 -1.69
N LYS A 32 -4.73 -18.62 -2.95
CA LYS A 32 -5.31 -19.33 -4.11
C LYS A 32 -5.06 -20.83 -4.01
N ALA A 33 -3.82 -21.25 -3.72
CA ALA A 33 -3.45 -22.65 -3.62
C ALA A 33 -4.27 -23.40 -2.55
N ASP A 34 -4.43 -22.78 -1.35
CA ASP A 34 -5.24 -23.36 -0.27
C ASP A 34 -6.71 -23.41 -0.64
N GLY A 35 -7.21 -22.39 -1.32
CA GLY A 35 -8.59 -22.32 -1.80
C GLY A 35 -8.91 -23.41 -2.83
N GLU A 36 -8.04 -23.58 -3.82
CA GLU A 36 -8.17 -24.63 -4.84
C GLU A 36 -8.05 -26.02 -4.20
N TYR A 37 -7.13 -26.20 -3.24
CA TYR A 37 -7.03 -27.45 -2.48
C TYR A 37 -8.32 -27.76 -1.73
N LEU A 38 -8.90 -26.80 -1.00
CA LEU A 38 -10.15 -26.99 -0.26
C LEU A 38 -11.33 -27.26 -1.19
N CYS A 39 -11.40 -26.60 -2.34
CA CYS A 39 -12.44 -26.85 -3.32
C CYS A 39 -12.41 -28.28 -3.87
N GLY A 40 -11.25 -28.89 -3.96
CA GLY A 40 -11.05 -30.26 -4.43
C GLY A 40 -11.36 -31.35 -3.38
N GLN A 41 -11.56 -31.00 -2.10
CA GLN A 41 -11.82 -31.99 -1.07
C GLN A 41 -13.30 -32.46 -1.10
N PRO A 42 -13.56 -33.78 -0.98
CA PRO A 42 -14.92 -34.32 -0.93
C PRO A 42 -15.67 -33.91 0.36
N ASP A 43 -14.97 -33.93 1.49
CA ASP A 43 -15.49 -33.51 2.80
C ASP A 43 -14.90 -32.17 3.23
N LYS A 44 -15.71 -31.12 3.18
CA LYS A 44 -15.30 -29.75 3.50
C LYS A 44 -15.51 -29.45 4.98
N LYS A 45 -14.68 -30.07 5.85
CA LYS A 45 -14.65 -29.73 7.27
C LYS A 45 -13.39 -28.91 7.56
N LEU A 46 -13.59 -27.77 8.21
CA LEU A 46 -12.53 -26.85 8.59
C LEU A 46 -12.64 -26.54 10.07
N SER A 47 -11.53 -26.57 10.77
CA SER A 47 -11.40 -26.03 12.12
C SER A 47 -10.41 -24.87 12.09
N VAL A 48 -10.73 -23.78 12.77
CA VAL A 48 -9.82 -22.66 12.98
C VAL A 48 -9.31 -22.78 14.41
N SER A 49 -7.98 -22.94 14.58
CA SER A 49 -7.34 -22.92 15.91
C SER A 49 -7.11 -21.49 16.37
N GLU A 50 -6.99 -21.29 17.68
CA GLU A 50 -6.61 -20.01 18.26
C GLU A 50 -5.09 -19.79 18.21
N ASP A 51 -4.34 -20.78 17.75
CA ASP A 51 -2.89 -20.69 17.60
C ASP A 51 -2.55 -19.78 16.42
N TYR A 52 -2.08 -18.60 16.75
CA TYR A 52 -1.64 -17.60 15.78
C TYR A 52 -0.13 -17.77 15.52
N VAL A 53 0.24 -18.03 14.30
CA VAL A 53 1.64 -18.02 13.85
C VAL A 53 1.82 -16.91 12.83
N ASP A 54 2.47 -15.83 13.24
CA ASP A 54 2.85 -14.77 12.32
C ASP A 54 4.22 -15.08 11.72
N THR A 55 4.25 -15.33 10.42
CA THR A 55 5.50 -15.51 9.68
C THR A 55 5.77 -14.24 8.88
N PHE A 56 6.43 -13.26 9.49
CA PHE A 56 6.96 -12.12 8.76
C PHE A 56 8.04 -12.59 7.79
N LYS A 57 7.71 -12.70 6.53
CA LYS A 57 8.71 -12.81 5.47
C LYS A 57 8.94 -11.41 4.93
N ASP A 58 10.04 -10.80 5.35
CA ASP A 58 10.52 -9.49 4.87
C ASP A 58 11.05 -9.56 3.43
N ASN A 59 10.36 -10.29 2.56
CA ASN A 59 10.74 -10.47 1.16
C ASN A 59 10.26 -9.31 0.25
N TYR A 60 9.58 -8.31 0.81
CA TYR A 60 8.96 -7.23 0.03
C TYR A 60 9.60 -5.87 0.25
N SER A 61 10.56 -5.76 1.18
CA SER A 61 11.25 -4.51 1.45
C SER A 61 11.97 -3.99 0.20
N GLY A 62 11.71 -2.73 -0.14
CA GLY A 62 12.32 -2.06 -1.29
C GLY A 62 11.76 -2.45 -2.66
N LYS A 63 10.64 -3.16 -2.73
CA LYS A 63 9.96 -3.51 -4.00
C LYS A 63 8.62 -2.79 -4.14
N MET A 64 8.17 -2.64 -5.39
CA MET A 64 6.82 -2.14 -5.67
C MET A 64 5.78 -3.19 -5.30
N SER A 65 4.80 -2.81 -4.50
CA SER A 65 3.66 -3.67 -4.18
C SER A 65 2.81 -3.97 -5.41
N ASP A 66 2.23 -5.16 -5.46
CA ASP A 66 1.41 -5.60 -6.60
C ASP A 66 0.12 -4.77 -6.73
N PHE A 67 -0.42 -4.29 -5.60
CA PHE A 67 -1.59 -3.42 -5.56
C PHE A 67 -1.31 -1.98 -5.97
N SER A 68 -0.06 -1.59 -6.25
CA SER A 68 0.27 -0.23 -6.69
C SER A 68 -0.44 0.10 -7.99
N SER A 69 -1.07 1.28 -8.04
CA SER A 69 -1.80 1.73 -9.22
C SER A 69 -0.90 1.98 -10.42
N TRP A 70 -1.46 1.77 -11.60
CA TRP A 70 -0.80 2.04 -12.87
C TRP A 70 -1.40 3.29 -13.55
N GLY A 71 -0.53 4.18 -14.00
CA GLY A 71 -0.88 5.26 -14.93
C GLY A 71 -0.76 4.80 -16.37
N VAL A 72 -1.08 5.62 -17.30
CA VAL A 72 -1.38 7.06 -17.28
C VAL A 72 -2.86 7.31 -17.02
N THR A 73 -3.23 8.58 -16.78
CA THR A 73 -4.64 8.99 -16.71
C THR A 73 -5.27 8.98 -18.12
N SER A 74 -6.61 9.08 -18.19
CA SER A 74 -7.35 9.11 -19.45
C SER A 74 -6.99 10.30 -20.35
N ASP A 75 -6.51 11.41 -19.76
CA ASP A 75 -5.99 12.60 -20.45
C ASP A 75 -4.45 12.55 -20.66
N LEU A 76 -3.88 11.34 -20.58
CA LEU A 76 -2.47 11.03 -20.84
C LEU A 76 -1.46 11.73 -19.92
N LYS A 77 -1.88 12.18 -18.73
CA LYS A 77 -0.94 12.68 -17.73
C LYS A 77 -0.25 11.53 -17.02
N LEU A 78 1.03 11.72 -16.70
CA LEU A 78 1.78 10.75 -15.91
C LEU A 78 1.26 10.74 -14.46
N LYS A 79 0.77 9.58 -14.05
CA LYS A 79 0.40 9.23 -12.68
C LYS A 79 0.79 7.77 -12.44
N PRO A 80 1.14 7.40 -11.21
CA PRO A 80 1.43 8.26 -10.05
C PRO A 80 2.63 9.18 -10.33
N GLU A 81 2.75 10.29 -9.62
CA GLU A 81 3.91 11.17 -9.71
C GLU A 81 5.09 10.66 -8.90
N ILE A 82 4.80 10.01 -7.77
CA ILE A 82 5.79 9.55 -6.80
C ILE A 82 5.27 8.32 -6.05
N THR A 83 6.18 7.56 -5.47
CA THR A 83 5.90 6.38 -4.65
C THR A 83 6.28 6.64 -3.19
N ALA A 84 5.48 6.10 -2.27
CA ALA A 84 5.78 6.09 -0.84
C ALA A 84 5.52 4.70 -0.24
N PRO A 85 6.10 4.36 0.92
CA PRO A 85 5.85 3.09 1.60
C PRO A 85 4.36 2.88 1.88
N GLY A 86 3.84 1.73 1.48
CA GLY A 86 2.42 1.40 1.62
C GLY A 86 2.16 -0.08 1.87
N GLY A 87 3.21 -0.92 1.89
CA GLY A 87 3.12 -2.35 2.19
C GLY A 87 3.57 -2.63 3.62
N ASP A 88 2.78 -3.39 4.35
CA ASP A 88 3.04 -3.85 5.72
C ASP A 88 3.43 -2.71 6.69
N ILE A 89 2.64 -1.65 6.70
CA ILE A 89 2.88 -0.46 7.50
C ILE A 89 2.31 -0.63 8.89
N TYR A 90 3.19 -0.71 9.89
CA TYR A 90 2.81 -0.74 11.30
C TYR A 90 2.47 0.66 11.78
N SER A 91 1.23 0.87 12.22
CA SER A 91 0.75 2.17 12.66
C SER A 91 -0.41 2.06 13.63
N THR A 92 -0.92 3.22 14.07
CA THR A 92 -2.07 3.31 14.98
C THR A 92 -3.36 2.85 14.31
N LEU A 93 -4.16 2.12 15.07
CA LEU A 93 -5.51 1.68 14.72
C LEU A 93 -6.54 2.33 15.64
N PRO A 94 -7.84 2.27 15.30
CA PRO A 94 -8.90 2.74 16.19
C PRO A 94 -8.82 2.10 17.59
N ASN A 95 -9.36 2.78 18.58
CA ASN A 95 -9.41 2.35 19.98
C ASN A 95 -8.04 2.20 20.67
N GLY A 96 -7.03 2.93 20.23
CA GLY A 96 -5.69 2.93 20.85
C GLY A 96 -4.87 1.67 20.55
N LEU A 97 -5.25 0.91 19.54
CA LEU A 97 -4.51 -0.26 19.08
C LEU A 97 -3.42 0.11 18.08
N TYR A 98 -2.55 -0.84 17.81
CA TYR A 98 -1.54 -0.78 16.76
C TYR A 98 -1.60 -2.05 15.92
N GLY A 99 -1.20 -1.95 14.65
CA GLY A 99 -1.15 -3.11 13.76
C GLY A 99 -0.68 -2.74 12.37
N ASN A 100 -0.47 -3.77 11.56
CA ASN A 100 0.00 -3.65 10.19
C ASN A 100 -1.17 -3.51 9.22
N MET A 101 -1.02 -2.62 8.26
CA MET A 101 -1.95 -2.48 7.12
C MET A 101 -1.16 -2.27 5.84
N SER A 102 -1.71 -2.75 4.73
CA SER A 102 -1.15 -2.55 3.39
C SER A 102 -2.15 -1.88 2.47
N GLY A 103 -1.65 -0.99 1.63
CA GLY A 103 -2.47 -0.32 0.62
C GLY A 103 -1.88 1.02 0.19
N THR A 104 -2.35 1.53 -0.93
CA THR A 104 -2.09 2.92 -1.33
C THR A 104 -2.65 3.92 -0.31
N SER A 105 -3.64 3.50 0.48
CA SER A 105 -4.17 4.24 1.63
C SER A 105 -3.16 4.43 2.77
N MET A 106 -2.10 3.61 2.85
CA MET A 106 -0.99 3.76 3.80
C MET A 106 0.15 4.58 3.18
N ALA A 107 0.34 4.52 1.87
CA ALA A 107 1.30 5.35 1.17
C ALA A 107 0.90 6.84 1.15
N SER A 108 -0.37 7.14 1.02
CA SER A 108 -0.90 8.52 0.98
C SER A 108 -0.57 9.34 2.24
N PRO A 109 -0.80 8.86 3.49
CA PRO A 109 -0.42 9.59 4.69
C PRO A 109 1.10 9.77 4.84
N HIS A 110 1.94 8.87 4.31
CA HIS A 110 3.39 9.11 4.24
C HIS A 110 3.70 10.37 3.43
N MET A 111 3.06 10.53 2.26
CA MET A 111 3.22 11.73 1.45
C MET A 111 2.68 12.98 2.15
N SER A 112 1.58 12.85 2.88
CA SER A 112 1.03 13.97 3.68
C SER A 112 1.99 14.39 4.80
N GLY A 113 2.64 13.42 5.45
CA GLY A 113 3.68 13.69 6.45
C GLY A 113 4.91 14.37 5.85
N ALA A 114 5.40 13.88 4.72
CA ALA A 114 6.50 14.50 4.00
C ALA A 114 6.17 15.95 3.57
N ALA A 115 4.94 16.19 3.11
CA ALA A 115 4.46 17.52 2.78
C ALA A 115 4.43 18.46 4.00
N ALA A 116 4.01 17.96 5.16
CA ALA A 116 3.98 18.75 6.40
C ALA A 116 5.40 19.15 6.85
N VAL A 117 6.35 18.21 6.82
CA VAL A 117 7.76 18.48 7.17
C VAL A 117 8.36 19.50 6.20
N MET A 118 8.14 19.34 4.90
CA MET A 118 8.64 20.30 3.92
C MET A 118 7.99 21.67 4.07
N GLN A 119 6.69 21.74 4.35
CA GLN A 119 5.98 22.99 4.60
C GLN A 119 6.57 23.71 5.83
N GLN A 120 6.88 22.96 6.88
CA GLN A 120 7.54 23.51 8.07
C GLN A 120 8.92 24.07 7.70
N TYR A 121 9.76 23.28 7.00
CA TYR A 121 11.09 23.72 6.58
C TYR A 121 11.05 25.02 5.74
N ILE A 122 10.12 25.10 4.78
CA ILE A 122 9.95 26.29 3.94
C ILE A 122 9.54 27.49 4.80
N SER A 123 8.62 27.31 5.75
CA SER A 123 8.16 28.42 6.61
C SER A 123 9.24 28.95 7.56
N GLU A 124 10.11 28.06 8.05
CA GLU A 124 11.18 28.42 9.00
C GLU A 124 12.44 28.98 8.31
N ASN A 125 12.72 28.60 7.08
CA ASN A 125 13.99 28.95 6.41
C ASN A 125 13.83 29.91 5.23
N ARG A 126 12.63 30.32 4.91
CA ARG A 126 12.33 31.15 3.74
C ARG A 126 11.44 32.35 4.10
N ASP A 127 11.89 33.13 5.09
CA ASP A 127 11.20 34.37 5.48
C ASP A 127 11.02 35.30 4.27
N GLY A 128 9.78 35.76 4.05
CA GLY A 128 9.44 36.74 3.03
C GLY A 128 9.07 36.17 1.66
N ILE A 129 9.06 34.85 1.45
CA ILE A 129 8.54 34.30 0.21
C ILE A 129 7.01 34.14 0.32
N ASN A 130 6.28 35.11 -0.20
CA ASN A 130 4.83 35.03 -0.36
C ASN A 130 4.49 34.14 -1.57
N MET A 131 4.17 32.85 -1.31
CA MET A 131 3.69 31.93 -2.32
C MET A 131 2.18 31.73 -2.20
N THR A 132 1.49 31.66 -3.32
CA THR A 132 0.11 31.16 -3.36
C THR A 132 0.07 29.67 -2.99
N ALA A 133 -1.10 29.15 -2.67
CA ALA A 133 -1.27 27.71 -2.39
C ALA A 133 -0.86 26.86 -3.60
N GLU A 134 -1.18 27.28 -4.80
CA GLU A 134 -0.78 26.61 -6.04
C GLU A 134 0.74 26.59 -6.22
N GLN A 135 1.41 27.71 -6.01
CA GLN A 135 2.89 27.79 -6.12
C GLN A 135 3.56 26.89 -5.08
N ARG A 136 3.04 26.80 -3.87
CA ARG A 136 3.53 25.88 -2.83
C ARG A 136 3.37 24.42 -3.24
N THR A 137 2.19 24.06 -3.76
CA THR A 137 1.94 22.69 -4.23
C THR A 137 2.87 22.31 -5.38
N ASN A 138 3.06 23.20 -6.34
CA ASN A 138 3.96 22.98 -7.47
C ASN A 138 5.43 22.83 -7.02
N LEU A 139 5.88 23.67 -6.09
CA LEU A 139 7.20 23.56 -5.49
C LEU A 139 7.37 22.25 -4.73
N PHE A 140 6.39 21.88 -3.92
CA PHE A 140 6.40 20.61 -3.20
C PHE A 140 6.53 19.42 -4.16
N ASN A 141 5.68 19.35 -5.17
CA ASN A 141 5.73 18.28 -6.17
C ASN A 141 7.08 18.22 -6.88
N ALA A 142 7.60 19.37 -7.30
CA ALA A 142 8.89 19.45 -7.98
C ALA A 142 10.05 18.96 -7.09
N LEU A 143 10.07 19.38 -5.83
CA LEU A 143 11.12 18.97 -4.88
C LEU A 143 11.03 17.47 -4.57
N MET A 144 9.85 16.96 -4.24
CA MET A 144 9.65 15.55 -3.94
C MET A 144 10.04 14.66 -5.12
N MET A 145 9.62 15.03 -6.32
CA MET A 145 9.95 14.25 -7.52
C MET A 145 11.43 14.34 -7.88
N SER A 146 12.08 15.49 -7.67
CA SER A 146 13.51 15.69 -8.01
C SER A 146 14.46 14.91 -7.08
N THR A 147 14.04 14.60 -5.87
CA THR A 147 14.83 13.85 -4.88
C THR A 147 14.44 12.36 -4.81
N ALA A 148 13.36 11.95 -5.48
CA ALA A 148 12.90 10.57 -5.47
C ALA A 148 13.93 9.61 -6.08
N VAL A 149 14.03 8.42 -5.51
CA VAL A 149 14.93 7.37 -5.99
C VAL A 149 14.12 6.27 -6.69
N PRO A 150 14.43 5.97 -7.96
CA PRO A 150 13.73 4.91 -8.67
C PRO A 150 13.83 3.55 -7.96
N VAL A 151 12.69 2.94 -7.69
CA VAL A 151 12.60 1.58 -7.15
C VAL A 151 12.95 0.58 -8.25
N GLN A 152 13.73 -0.43 -7.89
CA GLN A 152 14.21 -1.47 -8.81
C GLN A 152 13.64 -2.84 -8.43
N ASP A 153 13.52 -3.70 -9.42
CA ASP A 153 13.19 -5.11 -9.21
C ASP A 153 14.39 -5.91 -8.67
N GLU A 154 14.23 -7.21 -8.53
CA GLU A 154 15.26 -8.13 -8.05
C GLU A 154 16.48 -8.25 -8.98
N ASN A 155 16.37 -7.80 -10.23
CA ASN A 155 17.44 -7.79 -11.22
C ASN A 155 18.14 -6.43 -11.30
N GLY A 156 17.74 -5.47 -10.46
CA GLY A 156 18.24 -4.10 -10.49
C GLY A 156 17.66 -3.24 -11.62
N ILE A 157 16.57 -3.69 -12.24
CA ILE A 157 15.89 -2.96 -13.33
C ILE A 157 14.85 -2.02 -12.71
N PRO A 158 14.89 -0.71 -12.99
CA PRO A 158 13.88 0.21 -12.49
C PRO A 158 12.47 -0.16 -12.98
N TYR A 159 11.49 -0.13 -12.07
CA TYR A 159 10.10 -0.27 -12.46
C TYR A 159 9.67 0.85 -13.42
N SER A 160 8.66 0.57 -14.21
CA SER A 160 8.10 1.55 -15.15
C SER A 160 7.69 2.85 -14.44
N PRO A 161 8.00 4.04 -14.98
CA PRO A 161 7.50 5.30 -14.45
C PRO A 161 5.96 5.36 -14.33
N ARG A 162 5.25 4.56 -15.13
CA ARG A 162 3.78 4.42 -15.04
C ARG A 162 3.33 3.72 -13.77
N LYS A 163 4.22 3.00 -13.07
CA LYS A 163 3.95 2.31 -11.80
C LYS A 163 4.51 3.08 -10.61
N GLN A 164 5.64 3.76 -10.76
CA GLN A 164 6.33 4.41 -9.64
C GLN A 164 6.45 5.93 -9.73
N GLY A 165 6.12 6.55 -10.86
CA GLY A 165 6.39 7.96 -11.08
C GLY A 165 7.90 8.24 -11.12
N ALA A 166 8.35 9.26 -10.38
CA ALA A 166 9.76 9.60 -10.24
C ALA A 166 10.55 8.60 -9.37
N GLY A 167 9.85 7.80 -8.57
CA GLY A 167 10.45 6.84 -7.64
C GLY A 167 9.95 6.98 -6.21
N LEU A 168 10.69 6.37 -5.29
CA LEU A 168 10.41 6.40 -3.85
C LEU A 168 10.82 7.76 -3.27
N VAL A 169 9.91 8.35 -2.50
CA VAL A 169 10.16 9.59 -1.74
C VAL A 169 11.34 9.39 -0.75
N GLN A 170 12.18 10.42 -0.61
CA GLN A 170 13.32 10.46 0.31
C GLN A 170 13.12 11.50 1.39
#